data_89d2a01d07b354db6d1a1ff5a4f12279
#
_entry.id   89d2a01d07b354db6d1a1ff5a4f12279
#
_cell.length_a   1.000
_cell.length_b   1.000
_cell.length_c   1.000
_cell.angle_alpha   90.00
_cell.angle_beta   90.00
_cell.angle_gamma   90.00
#
_symmetry.space_group_name_H-M   'P 1'
#
loop_
_entity.id
_entity.type
_entity.pdbx_description
1 polymer ?
#
loop_
_entity_poly.entity_id
_entity_poly.type
_entity_poly.pdbx_seq_one_letter_code
_entity_poly.pdbx_strand_id
1 'polypeptide(L)'
;MRLNKKQLKEIDELGYIIIPDCFSNEEVNNLRKEMTTVFNEKTEANIIEKSSGVVRTSMGLHLRSKIFDDLTRHPNFFEPACQISGHNLYIQQTKINVKAAFTGEVWQWHYDFATHSGEDGVPKPLALNLHVFLDDVNEFNGPLLFIPKSHKYGSLPSKLDTITTNYPLWVVDQQTVKTLVKE
;
A
#
# COMPACT_ATOMS: atom_id res chain seq x y z
N MET A 1 -10.21 -4.96 16.05
CA MET A 1 -11.39 -4.08 15.80
C MET A 1 -12.23 -4.68 14.68
N ARG A 2 -13.55 -4.72 14.81
CA ARG A 2 -14.43 -5.21 13.73
C ARG A 2 -15.11 -4.04 13.02
N LEU A 3 -15.21 -4.14 11.71
CA LEU A 3 -15.97 -3.19 10.89
C LEU A 3 -17.47 -3.38 11.12
N ASN A 4 -18.20 -2.28 11.21
CA ASN A 4 -19.65 -2.29 11.27
C ASN A 4 -20.26 -2.44 9.86
N LYS A 5 -21.59 -2.64 9.78
CA LYS A 5 -22.30 -2.85 8.50
C LYS A 5 -22.14 -1.66 7.52
N LYS A 6 -22.09 -0.43 8.03
CA LYS A 6 -21.90 0.77 7.19
C LYS A 6 -20.51 0.78 6.57
N GLN A 7 -19.47 0.48 7.35
CA GLN A 7 -18.09 0.40 6.89
C GLN A 7 -17.88 -0.72 5.85
N LEU A 8 -18.48 -1.90 6.09
CA LEU A 8 -18.43 -3.00 5.11
C LEU A 8 -19.13 -2.63 3.80
N LYS A 9 -20.24 -1.91 3.87
CA LYS A 9 -20.92 -1.40 2.67
C LYS A 9 -20.10 -0.35 1.95
N GLU A 10 -19.46 0.55 2.68
CA GLU A 10 -18.61 1.61 2.12
C GLU A 10 -17.43 1.04 1.33
N ILE A 11 -16.71 0.05 1.89
CA ILE A 11 -15.60 -0.59 1.17
C ILE A 11 -16.08 -1.38 -0.05
N ASP A 12 -17.22 -2.04 0.02
CA ASP A 12 -17.81 -2.73 -1.14
C ASP A 12 -18.21 -1.75 -2.25
N GLU A 13 -18.74 -0.59 -1.89
CA GLU A 13 -19.20 0.42 -2.86
C GLU A 13 -18.02 1.21 -3.44
N LEU A 14 -17.10 1.69 -2.61
CA LEU A 14 -16.03 2.60 -3.00
C LEU A 14 -14.71 1.90 -3.35
N GLY A 15 -14.47 0.70 -2.81
CA GLY A 15 -13.21 -0.04 -2.96
C GLY A 15 -12.14 0.32 -1.94
N TYR A 16 -12.41 1.26 -1.06
CA TYR A 16 -11.54 1.64 0.05
C TYR A 16 -12.35 2.19 1.23
N ILE A 17 -11.72 2.24 2.39
CA ILE A 17 -12.24 2.87 3.61
C ILE A 17 -11.08 3.47 4.40
N ILE A 18 -11.33 4.59 5.05
CA ILE A 18 -10.39 5.22 5.98
C ILE A 18 -10.94 5.05 7.39
N ILE A 19 -10.12 4.51 8.28
CA ILE A 19 -10.48 4.28 9.68
C ILE A 19 -9.56 5.14 10.54
N PRO A 20 -10.04 6.26 11.07
CA PRO A 20 -9.24 7.10 11.95
C PRO A 20 -8.97 6.42 13.29
N ASP A 21 -7.91 6.86 13.96
CA ASP A 21 -7.54 6.47 15.32
C ASP A 21 -7.43 4.95 15.55
N CYS A 22 -7.02 4.23 14.50
CA CYS A 22 -6.92 2.77 14.49
C CYS A 22 -5.78 2.26 15.37
N PHE A 23 -4.75 3.06 15.57
CA PHE A 23 -3.56 2.79 16.38
C PHE A 23 -3.29 3.95 17.33
N SER A 24 -2.76 3.63 18.50
CA SER A 24 -2.34 4.62 19.48
C SER A 24 -1.06 5.35 19.02
N ASN A 25 -0.83 6.53 19.57
CA ASN A 25 0.41 7.27 19.32
C ASN A 25 1.66 6.48 19.74
N GLU A 26 1.57 5.65 20.77
CA GLU A 26 2.67 4.80 21.21
C GLU A 26 3.00 3.73 20.16
N GLU A 27 2.00 3.04 19.62
CA GLU A 27 2.16 2.04 18.56
C GLU A 27 2.77 2.67 17.30
N VAL A 28 2.25 3.82 16.87
CA VAL A 28 2.79 4.55 15.72
C VAL A 28 4.24 4.99 15.95
N ASN A 29 4.56 5.50 17.13
CA ASN A 29 5.94 5.89 17.47
C ASN A 29 6.90 4.70 17.51
N ASN A 30 6.45 3.54 17.96
CA ASN A 30 7.27 2.32 17.93
C ASN A 30 7.53 1.86 16.49
N LEU A 31 6.53 1.92 15.62
CA LEU A 31 6.70 1.65 14.17
C LEU A 31 7.67 2.63 13.50
N ARG A 32 7.59 3.94 13.85
CA ARG A 32 8.53 4.97 13.35
C ARG A 32 9.97 4.71 13.77
N LYS A 33 10.20 4.33 15.03
CA LYS A 33 11.54 3.99 15.51
C LYS A 33 12.10 2.78 14.76
N GLU A 34 11.29 1.74 14.61
CA GLU A 34 11.68 0.53 13.91
C GLU A 34 11.93 0.78 12.42
N MET A 35 11.16 1.67 11.79
CA MET A 35 11.40 2.10 10.42
C MET A 35 12.85 2.59 10.22
N THR A 36 13.38 3.38 11.15
CA THR A 36 14.78 3.85 11.08
C THR A 36 15.75 2.67 11.11
N THR A 37 15.48 1.65 11.90
CA THR A 37 16.31 0.45 12.00
C THR A 37 16.35 -0.28 10.66
N VAL A 38 15.19 -0.60 10.07
CA VAL A 38 15.11 -1.37 8.82
C VAL A 38 15.67 -0.57 7.62
N PHE A 39 15.58 0.75 7.63
CA PHE A 39 16.15 1.59 6.56
C PHE A 39 17.68 1.63 6.58
N ASN A 40 18.31 1.46 7.75
CA ASN A 40 19.76 1.41 7.89
C ASN A 40 20.37 0.05 7.53
N GLU A 41 19.55 -0.96 7.30
CA GLU A 41 20.04 -2.28 6.88
C GLU A 41 20.59 -2.23 5.46
N LYS A 42 21.78 -2.81 5.27
CA LYS A 42 22.38 -3.02 3.95
C LYS A 42 21.80 -4.25 3.29
N THR A 43 20.70 -4.07 2.57
CA THR A 43 19.94 -5.16 1.94
C THR A 43 19.31 -4.69 0.64
N GLU A 44 19.14 -5.60 -0.31
CA GLU A 44 18.40 -5.38 -1.56
C GLU A 44 16.89 -5.16 -1.33
N ALA A 45 16.38 -5.49 -0.15
CA ALA A 45 15.01 -5.19 0.24
C ALA A 45 14.75 -3.69 0.43
N ASN A 46 15.80 -2.87 0.55
CA ASN A 46 15.72 -1.41 0.58
C ASN A 46 15.96 -0.84 -0.83
N ILE A 47 14.88 -0.47 -1.51
CA ILE A 47 14.93 0.15 -2.84
C ILE A 47 15.18 1.65 -2.67
N ILE A 48 16.22 2.13 -3.33
CA ILE A 48 16.71 3.51 -3.20
C ILE A 48 16.20 4.36 -4.36
N GLU A 49 15.84 5.61 -4.13
CA GLU A 49 15.49 6.57 -5.18
C GLU A 49 16.72 6.90 -6.04
N LYS A 50 16.50 7.06 -7.35
CA LYS A 50 17.55 7.36 -8.33
C LYS A 50 18.29 8.66 -8.04
N SER A 51 17.53 9.68 -7.63
CA SER A 51 18.04 11.05 -7.58
C SER A 51 18.58 11.44 -6.21
N SER A 52 18.00 10.93 -5.12
CA SER A 52 18.28 11.41 -3.76
C SER A 52 19.10 10.45 -2.91
N GLY A 53 19.18 9.17 -3.28
CA GLY A 53 19.83 8.14 -2.48
C GLY A 53 19.06 7.74 -1.19
N VAL A 54 17.86 8.27 -0.98
CA VAL A 54 17.01 7.88 0.16
C VAL A 54 16.25 6.59 -0.13
N VAL A 55 15.89 5.87 0.92
CA VAL A 55 15.04 4.69 0.80
C VAL A 55 13.67 5.12 0.30
N ARG A 56 13.26 4.58 -0.85
CA ARG A 56 11.93 4.74 -1.43
C ARG A 56 10.94 3.73 -0.85
N THR A 57 11.40 2.48 -0.78
CA THR A 57 10.58 1.35 -0.33
C THR A 57 11.46 0.36 0.41
N SER A 58 10.99 -0.13 1.55
CA SER A 58 11.60 -1.25 2.28
C SER A 58 10.64 -2.43 2.28
N MET A 59 11.08 -3.57 1.74
CA MET A 59 10.27 -4.75 1.46
C MET A 59 10.42 -5.83 2.55
N GLY A 60 9.44 -6.74 2.65
CA GLY A 60 9.54 -7.94 3.47
C GLY A 60 9.66 -7.69 4.98
N LEU A 61 9.04 -6.64 5.48
CA LEU A 61 9.21 -6.17 6.85
C LEU A 61 8.86 -7.22 7.92
N HIS A 62 7.82 -8.01 7.69
CA HIS A 62 7.38 -9.07 8.60
C HIS A 62 8.40 -10.21 8.76
N LEU A 63 9.34 -10.34 7.82
CA LEU A 63 10.43 -11.32 7.86
C LEU A 63 11.69 -10.77 8.53
N ARG A 64 11.78 -9.44 8.68
CA ARG A 64 12.99 -8.73 9.12
C ARG A 64 12.85 -8.05 10.47
N SER A 65 11.63 -7.76 10.89
CA SER A 65 11.35 -7.06 12.13
C SER A 65 10.16 -7.67 12.85
N LYS A 66 10.38 -8.01 14.12
CA LYS A 66 9.31 -8.53 14.97
C LYS A 66 8.16 -7.53 15.16
N ILE A 67 8.45 -6.23 15.22
CA ILE A 67 7.43 -5.18 15.39
C ILE A 67 6.50 -5.16 14.16
N PHE A 68 7.05 -5.25 12.97
CA PHE A 68 6.26 -5.32 11.74
C PHE A 68 5.59 -6.68 11.54
N ASP A 69 6.16 -7.77 12.03
CA ASP A 69 5.48 -9.07 12.06
C ASP A 69 4.28 -9.03 13.02
N ASP A 70 4.45 -8.49 14.22
CA ASP A 70 3.36 -8.33 15.20
C ASP A 70 2.23 -7.42 14.63
N LEU A 71 2.57 -6.36 13.89
CA LEU A 71 1.60 -5.50 13.22
C LEU A 71 0.69 -6.29 12.26
N THR A 72 1.22 -7.25 11.52
CA THR A 72 0.43 -8.07 10.59
C THR A 72 -0.65 -8.90 11.28
N ARG A 73 -0.44 -9.22 12.54
CA ARG A 73 -1.37 -9.99 13.41
C ARG A 73 -2.20 -9.10 14.32
N HIS A 74 -1.96 -7.80 14.28
CA HIS A 74 -2.66 -6.86 15.15
C HIS A 74 -4.17 -6.93 14.89
N PRO A 75 -5.03 -6.99 15.94
CA PRO A 75 -6.49 -7.15 15.77
C PRO A 75 -7.13 -6.07 14.88
N ASN A 76 -6.58 -4.85 14.88
CA ASN A 76 -7.09 -3.76 14.05
C ASN A 76 -6.72 -3.89 12.56
N PHE A 77 -5.82 -4.80 12.21
CA PHE A 77 -5.51 -5.22 10.85
C PHE A 77 -6.21 -6.51 10.47
N PHE A 78 -5.97 -7.55 11.26
CA PHE A 78 -6.36 -8.91 10.92
C PHE A 78 -7.88 -9.12 10.91
N GLU A 79 -8.62 -8.57 11.89
CA GLU A 79 -10.06 -8.76 11.96
C GLU A 79 -10.81 -8.11 10.79
N PRO A 80 -10.54 -6.84 10.39
CA PRO A 80 -11.11 -6.26 9.18
C PRO A 80 -10.78 -7.05 7.92
N ALA A 81 -9.54 -7.52 7.77
CA ALA A 81 -9.13 -8.34 6.64
C ALA A 81 -9.96 -9.63 6.54
N CYS A 82 -10.13 -10.32 7.65
CA CYS A 82 -10.98 -11.53 7.73
C CYS A 82 -12.45 -11.25 7.43
N GLN A 83 -12.98 -10.09 7.85
CA GLN A 83 -14.37 -9.72 7.55
C GLN A 83 -14.61 -9.48 6.06
N ILE A 84 -13.61 -8.92 5.36
CA ILE A 84 -13.72 -8.57 3.94
C ILE A 84 -13.43 -9.78 3.05
N SER A 85 -12.35 -10.52 3.35
CA SER A 85 -11.78 -11.54 2.46
C SER A 85 -11.92 -12.97 2.96
N GLY A 86 -12.51 -13.19 4.15
CA GLY A 86 -12.58 -14.52 4.79
C GLY A 86 -11.34 -14.84 5.63
N HIS A 87 -11.29 -16.05 6.19
CA HIS A 87 -10.27 -16.41 7.20
C HIS A 87 -9.00 -17.08 6.64
N ASN A 88 -9.03 -17.52 5.38
CA ASN A 88 -7.88 -18.18 4.74
C ASN A 88 -6.99 -17.14 4.05
N LEU A 89 -6.32 -16.32 4.85
CA LEU A 89 -5.46 -15.23 4.37
C LEU A 89 -3.98 -15.60 4.52
N TYR A 90 -3.16 -15.11 3.61
CA TYR A 90 -1.72 -15.10 3.73
C TYR A 90 -1.19 -13.70 3.42
N ILE A 91 0.02 -13.42 3.88
CA ILE A 91 0.70 -12.15 3.58
C ILE A 91 1.38 -12.28 2.21
N GLN A 92 0.86 -11.57 1.22
CA GLN A 92 1.51 -11.50 -0.09
C GLN A 92 2.77 -10.63 0.00
N GLN A 93 2.70 -9.49 0.66
CA GLN A 93 3.78 -8.53 0.76
C GLN A 93 3.61 -7.62 1.98
N THR A 94 4.72 -7.21 2.59
CA THR A 94 4.76 -6.09 3.52
C THR A 94 5.81 -5.09 3.08
N LYS A 95 5.50 -3.82 3.13
CA LYS A 95 6.44 -2.75 2.74
C LYS A 95 6.15 -1.44 3.46
N ILE A 96 7.19 -0.63 3.62
CA ILE A 96 7.06 0.80 3.90
C ILE A 96 7.36 1.54 2.61
N ASN A 97 6.45 2.40 2.19
CA ASN A 97 6.64 3.33 1.09
C ASN A 97 6.91 4.72 1.65
N VAL A 98 7.99 5.33 1.21
CA VAL A 98 8.40 6.66 1.63
C VAL A 98 8.08 7.66 0.53
N LYS A 99 7.64 8.83 0.95
CA LYS A 99 7.56 10.02 0.11
C LYS A 99 8.44 11.09 0.75
N ALA A 100 9.72 11.09 0.36
CA ALA A 100 10.68 12.03 0.93
C ALA A 100 10.31 13.48 0.62
N ALA A 101 10.43 14.36 1.61
CA ALA A 101 10.12 15.78 1.44
C ALA A 101 11.03 16.40 0.38
N PHE A 102 10.47 17.22 -0.49
CA PHE A 102 11.13 17.98 -1.57
C PHE A 102 11.84 17.17 -2.67
N THR A 103 12.21 15.93 -2.41
CA THR A 103 13.01 15.09 -3.32
C THR A 103 12.32 13.79 -3.72
N GLY A 104 11.19 13.47 -3.10
CA GLY A 104 10.50 12.20 -3.34
C GLY A 104 10.05 12.01 -4.78
N GLU A 105 10.45 10.89 -5.38
CA GLU A 105 10.05 10.52 -6.73
C GLU A 105 8.54 10.24 -6.83
N VAL A 106 8.01 10.34 -8.06
CA VAL A 106 6.57 10.13 -8.32
C VAL A 106 6.14 8.68 -8.05
N TRP A 107 4.93 8.50 -7.59
CA TRP A 107 4.18 7.25 -7.63
C TRP A 107 3.09 7.38 -8.68
N GLN A 108 3.24 6.63 -9.78
CA GLN A 108 2.30 6.68 -10.89
C GLN A 108 0.98 6.01 -10.53
N TRP A 109 -0.08 6.33 -11.27
CA TRP A 109 -1.35 5.62 -11.18
C TRP A 109 -1.17 4.15 -11.56
N HIS A 110 -1.58 3.25 -10.69
CA HIS A 110 -1.46 1.81 -10.86
C HIS A 110 -2.57 1.09 -10.08
N TYR A 111 -2.72 -0.18 -10.33
CA TYR A 111 -3.45 -1.10 -9.47
C TYR A 111 -2.57 -2.34 -9.23
N ASP A 112 -2.50 -2.77 -7.99
CA ASP A 112 -1.51 -3.79 -7.58
C ASP A 112 -1.74 -5.14 -8.25
N PHE A 113 -2.99 -5.48 -8.60
CA PHE A 113 -3.30 -6.73 -9.28
C PHE A 113 -2.60 -6.88 -10.64
N ALA A 114 -2.26 -5.78 -11.34
CA ALA A 114 -1.49 -5.87 -12.57
C ALA A 114 -0.12 -6.54 -12.33
N THR A 115 0.57 -6.14 -11.27
CA THR A 115 1.84 -6.75 -10.84
C THR A 115 1.61 -8.19 -10.38
N HIS A 116 0.68 -8.41 -9.47
CA HIS A 116 0.44 -9.74 -8.90
C HIS A 116 -0.02 -10.77 -9.93
N SER A 117 -0.82 -10.36 -10.91
CA SER A 117 -1.23 -11.25 -11.99
C SER A 117 -0.12 -11.53 -13.00
N GLY A 118 0.64 -10.47 -13.37
CA GLY A 118 1.67 -10.57 -14.40
C GLY A 118 2.97 -11.22 -13.92
N GLU A 119 3.36 -10.98 -12.68
CA GLU A 119 4.66 -11.41 -12.13
C GLU A 119 4.53 -12.56 -11.13
N ASP A 120 3.51 -12.53 -10.27
CA ASP A 120 3.32 -13.54 -9.21
C ASP A 120 2.34 -14.65 -9.61
N GLY A 121 1.68 -14.55 -10.77
CA GLY A 121 0.72 -15.54 -11.26
C GLY A 121 -0.58 -15.61 -10.46
N VAL A 122 -0.96 -14.55 -9.75
CA VAL A 122 -2.21 -14.49 -8.98
C VAL A 122 -3.41 -14.48 -9.92
N PRO A 123 -4.33 -15.47 -9.84
CA PRO A 123 -5.34 -15.67 -10.88
C PRO A 123 -6.55 -14.74 -10.77
N LYS A 124 -6.78 -14.11 -9.61
CA LYS A 124 -7.96 -13.27 -9.34
C LYS A 124 -7.62 -12.08 -8.46
N PRO A 125 -8.26 -10.91 -8.63
CA PRO A 125 -8.01 -9.70 -7.85
C PRO A 125 -8.65 -9.78 -6.44
N LEU A 126 -8.25 -10.76 -5.65
CA LEU A 126 -8.73 -10.98 -4.28
C LEU A 126 -7.78 -10.41 -3.21
N ALA A 127 -6.81 -9.60 -3.61
CA ALA A 127 -5.87 -8.97 -2.69
C ALA A 127 -6.53 -7.78 -1.97
N LEU A 128 -6.16 -7.60 -0.70
CA LEU A 128 -6.55 -6.47 0.13
C LEU A 128 -5.30 -5.77 0.64
N ASN A 129 -5.21 -4.47 0.43
CA ASN A 129 -4.15 -3.63 0.98
C ASN A 129 -4.60 -3.00 2.30
N LEU A 130 -3.75 -3.11 3.31
CA LEU A 130 -3.93 -2.49 4.62
C LEU A 130 -2.80 -1.51 4.85
N HIS A 131 -3.12 -0.23 4.97
CA HIS A 131 -2.14 0.84 5.14
C HIS A 131 -2.24 1.46 6.54
N VAL A 132 -1.07 1.74 7.14
CA VAL A 132 -0.94 2.60 8.31
C VAL A 132 -0.13 3.81 7.91
N PHE A 133 -0.68 4.99 8.11
CA PHE A 133 0.09 6.22 7.96
C PHE A 133 0.93 6.42 9.22
N LEU A 134 2.23 6.51 9.04
CA LEU A 134 3.17 6.74 10.14
C LEU A 134 3.39 8.23 10.43
N ASP A 135 3.00 9.10 9.51
CA ASP A 135 3.07 10.56 9.60
C ASP A 135 1.71 11.17 9.30
N ASP A 136 1.50 12.41 9.76
CA ASP A 136 0.34 13.19 9.37
C ASP A 136 0.38 13.46 7.87
N VAL A 137 -0.68 13.07 7.17
CA VAL A 137 -0.76 13.17 5.71
C VAL A 137 -1.85 14.16 5.31
N ASN A 138 -1.49 15.08 4.42
CA ASN A 138 -2.39 16.04 3.79
C ASN A 138 -2.10 16.13 2.29
N GLU A 139 -2.84 16.95 1.56
CA GLU A 139 -2.73 17.08 0.11
C GLU A 139 -1.36 17.56 -0.42
N PHE A 140 -0.47 18.08 0.47
CA PHE A 140 0.82 18.64 0.06
C PHE A 140 2.02 17.75 0.40
N ASN A 141 1.86 16.67 1.15
CA ASN A 141 2.97 15.86 1.64
C ASN A 141 2.92 14.39 1.17
N GLY A 142 2.45 14.16 -0.04
CA GLY A 142 2.47 12.84 -0.67
C GLY A 142 1.33 11.90 -0.26
N PRO A 143 0.07 12.35 -0.36
CA PRO A 143 -1.09 11.52 -0.03
C PRO A 143 -1.25 10.34 -0.98
N LEU A 144 -1.96 9.31 -0.52
CA LEU A 144 -2.54 8.32 -1.42
C LEU A 144 -3.80 8.91 -2.06
N LEU A 145 -3.92 8.72 -3.37
CA LEU A 145 -5.10 9.10 -4.14
C LEU A 145 -5.80 7.85 -4.65
N PHE A 146 -7.11 7.76 -4.43
CA PHE A 146 -7.93 6.64 -4.90
C PHE A 146 -8.99 7.14 -5.87
N ILE A 147 -9.30 6.33 -6.88
CA ILE A 147 -10.47 6.53 -7.73
C ILE A 147 -11.59 5.65 -7.17
N PRO A 148 -12.66 6.24 -6.62
CA PRO A 148 -13.77 5.47 -6.06
C PRO A 148 -14.34 4.51 -7.10
N LYS A 149 -14.77 3.32 -6.66
CA LYS A 149 -15.37 2.26 -7.48
C LYS A 149 -14.44 1.62 -8.52
N SER A 150 -13.18 2.08 -8.65
CA SER A 150 -12.25 1.55 -9.66
C SER A 150 -11.98 0.04 -9.52
N HIS A 151 -12.13 -0.54 -8.34
CA HIS A 151 -12.03 -1.98 -8.10
C HIS A 151 -13.07 -2.82 -8.86
N LYS A 152 -14.16 -2.20 -9.35
CA LYS A 152 -15.24 -2.88 -10.09
C LYS A 152 -14.95 -3.04 -11.58
N TYR A 153 -13.91 -2.39 -12.11
CA TYR A 153 -13.59 -2.43 -13.55
C TYR A 153 -12.75 -3.65 -13.96
N GLY A 154 -12.28 -4.45 -13.01
CA GLY A 154 -11.43 -5.60 -13.32
C GLY A 154 -10.05 -5.19 -13.81
N SER A 155 -9.53 -5.88 -14.83
CA SER A 155 -8.21 -5.58 -15.39
C SER A 155 -8.26 -4.34 -16.28
N LEU A 156 -7.41 -3.36 -15.97
CA LEU A 156 -7.23 -2.14 -16.75
C LEU A 156 -6.01 -2.25 -17.67
N PRO A 157 -6.01 -1.57 -18.83
CA PRO A 157 -4.83 -1.44 -19.65
C PRO A 157 -3.66 -0.85 -18.85
N SER A 158 -2.56 -1.56 -18.79
CA SER A 158 -1.36 -1.13 -18.07
C SER A 158 -0.10 -1.56 -18.80
N LYS A 159 1.00 -0.86 -18.56
CA LYS A 159 2.32 -1.18 -19.08
C LYS A 159 3.36 -1.13 -17.98
N LEU A 160 4.38 -1.99 -18.06
CA LEU A 160 5.49 -1.97 -17.11
C LEU A 160 6.38 -0.76 -17.38
N ASP A 161 6.53 0.09 -16.36
CA ASP A 161 7.48 1.21 -16.35
C ASP A 161 8.69 0.82 -15.49
N THR A 162 9.84 0.71 -16.13
CA THR A 162 11.14 0.43 -15.51
C THR A 162 12.10 1.62 -15.58
N ILE A 163 11.63 2.75 -16.14
CA ILE A 163 12.47 3.89 -16.50
C ILE A 163 12.28 5.05 -15.52
N THR A 164 11.05 5.35 -15.14
CA THR A 164 10.73 6.55 -14.35
C THR A 164 11.37 6.51 -12.97
N THR A 165 11.34 5.38 -12.29
CA THR A 165 11.91 5.20 -10.95
C THR A 165 12.70 3.90 -10.85
N ASN A 166 13.44 3.69 -9.75
CA ASN A 166 14.09 2.41 -9.46
C ASN A 166 13.10 1.32 -9.01
N TYR A 167 11.84 1.67 -8.81
CA TYR A 167 10.78 0.72 -8.48
C TYR A 167 9.96 0.42 -9.74
N PRO A 168 10.18 -0.72 -10.42
CA PRO A 168 9.37 -1.12 -11.57
C PRO A 168 7.90 -1.20 -11.19
N LEU A 169 7.03 -0.65 -12.03
CA LEU A 169 5.61 -0.58 -11.72
C LEU A 169 4.75 -0.74 -12.97
N TRP A 170 3.70 -1.55 -12.87
CA TRP A 170 2.66 -1.61 -13.90
C TRP A 170 1.76 -0.38 -13.78
N VAL A 171 1.88 0.53 -14.73
CA VAL A 171 1.22 1.84 -14.69
C VAL A 171 0.02 1.89 -15.62
N VAL A 172 -1.02 2.57 -15.18
CA VAL A 172 -2.22 2.88 -15.97
C VAL A 172 -2.01 4.20 -16.70
N ASP A 173 -2.36 4.24 -17.98
CA ASP A 173 -2.20 5.45 -18.76
C ASP A 173 -3.16 6.58 -18.34
N GLN A 174 -2.76 7.82 -18.64
CA GLN A 174 -3.52 9.00 -18.22
C GLN A 174 -4.93 9.08 -18.83
N GLN A 175 -5.15 8.53 -20.03
CA GLN A 175 -6.47 8.57 -20.67
C GLN A 175 -7.43 7.64 -19.94
N THR A 176 -6.97 6.46 -19.57
CA THR A 176 -7.74 5.51 -18.73
C THR A 176 -8.08 6.14 -17.37
N VAL A 177 -7.10 6.77 -16.71
CA VAL A 177 -7.34 7.48 -15.43
C VAL A 177 -8.38 8.58 -15.60
N LYS A 178 -8.28 9.42 -16.64
CA LYS A 178 -9.26 10.47 -16.92
C LYS A 178 -10.68 9.95 -17.16
N THR A 179 -10.80 8.78 -17.77
CA THR A 179 -12.10 8.13 -17.95
C THR A 179 -12.69 7.69 -16.63
N LEU A 180 -11.92 6.97 -15.81
CA LEU A 180 -12.34 6.47 -14.51
C LEU A 180 -12.74 7.60 -13.52
N VAL A 181 -12.08 8.74 -13.57
CA VAL A 181 -12.39 9.89 -12.69
C VAL A 181 -13.70 10.58 -13.06
N LYS A 182 -14.18 10.44 -14.31
CA LYS A 182 -15.41 11.07 -14.78
C LYS A 182 -16.68 10.26 -14.49
N GLU A 183 -16.55 8.98 -14.20
CA GLU A 183 -17.63 8.04 -13.88
C GLU A 183 -17.91 7.95 -12.37
#